data_a509c5e53da7f38bc5807df79a460c81
#
_entry.id   a509c5e53da7f38bc5807df79a460c81
#
_cell.length_a   1.000
_cell.length_b   1.000
_cell.length_c   1.000
_cell.angle_alpha   90.00
_cell.angle_beta   90.00
_cell.angle_gamma   90.00
#
_symmetry.space_group_name_H-M   'P 1'
#
loop_
_entity.id
_entity.type
_entity.pdbx_description
1 polymer ?
#
loop_
_entity_poly.entity_id
_entity_poly.type
_entity_poly.pdbx_seq_one_letter_code
_entity_poly.pdbx_strand_id
1 'polypeptide(L)'
;GYVMAIENKIYASDQECQLLRYHNTLEDRNQPHILVYLTLFGKTPSKYSLGSATETIQTPLSPDDVITLSYGKINNWLTAIKGKCNSSIAYNIEQYQCLIQKLIMKETVINTLLSSGNNYSCAVKIAEYIEDCRMGLKKMFIHDLKEALSGFATNVIDDGKIVGLSIDLESNVKIEVLIDWRLYISCKEPDLIDVRLENETWEYVGSYDEYNFHDCSSQVKRYLSTRNDGNPVVADVASYLKSKFRLKL
;
A
#
# COMPACT_ATOMS: atom_id res chain seq x y z
N GLY A 1 27.27 26.17 -18.82
CA GLY A 1 26.30 25.25 -18.19
C GLY A 1 25.04 25.98 -17.79
N TYR A 2 23.98 25.23 -17.49
CA TYR A 2 22.73 25.77 -16.94
C TYR A 2 22.66 25.49 -15.46
N VAL A 3 22.06 26.39 -14.69
CA VAL A 3 21.67 26.16 -13.30
C VAL A 3 20.18 25.86 -13.25
N MET A 4 19.78 24.83 -12.55
CA MET A 4 18.39 24.50 -12.35
C MET A 4 18.07 24.55 -10.84
N ALA A 5 17.08 25.33 -10.47
CA ALA A 5 16.50 25.30 -9.13
C ALA A 5 15.12 24.64 -9.18
N ILE A 6 14.86 23.73 -8.27
CA ILE A 6 13.57 23.02 -8.18
C ILE A 6 12.98 23.27 -6.80
N GLU A 7 11.87 24.00 -6.75
CA GLU A 7 11.03 24.08 -5.57
C GLU A 7 10.02 22.93 -5.58
N ASN A 8 10.14 22.05 -4.59
CA ASN A 8 9.30 20.85 -4.51
C ASN A 8 8.24 21.01 -3.41
N LYS A 9 6.98 21.01 -3.82
CA LYS A 9 5.79 21.15 -2.96
C LYS A 9 4.87 19.94 -3.08
N ILE A 10 4.86 19.09 -2.07
CA ILE A 10 3.87 18.01 -1.97
C ILE A 10 2.72 18.45 -1.06
N TYR A 11 3.03 18.79 0.21
CA TYR A 11 2.03 19.21 1.22
C TYR A 11 2.30 20.59 1.80
N ALA A 12 3.48 21.16 1.55
CA ALA A 12 3.85 22.46 2.08
C ALA A 12 3.13 23.59 1.34
N SER A 13 2.69 24.61 2.07
CA SER A 13 2.16 25.83 1.52
C SER A 13 3.27 26.71 0.92
N ASP A 14 2.91 27.60 0.01
CA ASP A 14 3.81 28.63 -0.49
C ASP A 14 4.19 29.60 0.62
N GLN A 15 5.45 30.02 0.59
CA GLN A 15 5.98 31.06 1.47
C GLN A 15 6.03 32.39 0.72
N GLU A 16 6.06 33.47 1.49
CA GLU A 16 6.12 34.84 0.95
C GLU A 16 7.35 35.05 0.06
N CYS A 17 7.10 35.49 -1.17
CA CYS A 17 8.14 35.81 -2.17
C CYS A 17 9.15 34.66 -2.39
N GLN A 18 8.80 33.43 -2.13
CA GLN A 18 9.75 32.32 -2.15
C GLN A 18 10.38 32.10 -3.52
N LEU A 19 9.56 32.00 -4.57
CA LEU A 19 10.06 31.84 -5.94
C LEU A 19 10.75 33.07 -6.47
N LEU A 20 10.28 34.28 -6.11
CA LEU A 20 10.95 35.51 -6.43
C LEU A 20 12.36 35.59 -5.82
N ARG A 21 12.53 35.19 -4.54
CA ARG A 21 13.86 35.12 -3.93
C ARG A 21 14.78 34.13 -4.63
N TYR A 22 14.29 33.00 -5.04
CA TYR A 22 15.09 32.01 -5.76
C TYR A 22 15.48 32.53 -7.14
N HIS A 23 14.54 33.13 -7.86
CA HIS A 23 14.81 33.75 -9.15
C HIS A 23 15.92 34.83 -9.03
N ASN A 24 15.79 35.77 -8.10
CA ASN A 24 16.81 36.81 -7.89
C ASN A 24 18.19 36.21 -7.54
N THR A 25 18.23 35.16 -6.70
CA THR A 25 19.48 34.46 -6.37
C THR A 25 20.11 33.79 -7.61
N LEU A 26 19.32 33.33 -8.56
CA LEU A 26 19.78 32.71 -9.79
C LEU A 26 20.26 33.78 -10.78
N GLU A 27 19.55 34.91 -10.89
CA GLU A 27 19.96 36.08 -11.70
C GLU A 27 21.35 36.61 -11.27
N ASP A 28 21.57 36.75 -9.95
CA ASP A 28 22.85 37.24 -9.38
C ASP A 28 24.04 36.34 -9.77
N ARG A 29 23.81 35.10 -10.21
CA ARG A 29 24.88 34.20 -10.67
C ARG A 29 25.36 34.45 -12.10
N ASN A 30 24.69 35.34 -12.84
CA ASN A 30 25.00 35.65 -14.24
C ASN A 30 25.15 34.40 -15.13
N GLN A 31 24.34 33.35 -14.89
CA GLN A 31 24.32 32.12 -15.64
C GLN A 31 22.91 31.81 -16.14
N PRO A 32 22.79 31.22 -17.35
CA PRO A 32 21.49 30.73 -17.81
C PRO A 32 20.88 29.78 -16.75
N HIS A 33 19.66 30.03 -16.34
CA HIS A 33 19.02 29.26 -15.29
C HIS A 33 17.59 28.88 -15.64
N ILE A 34 17.08 27.88 -14.91
CA ILE A 34 15.72 27.38 -15.01
C ILE A 34 15.18 27.27 -13.60
N LEU A 35 14.01 27.88 -13.36
CA LEU A 35 13.28 27.74 -12.11
C LEU A 35 12.08 26.81 -12.32
N VAL A 36 12.04 25.71 -11.59
CA VAL A 36 11.00 24.70 -11.66
C VAL A 36 10.17 24.70 -10.39
N TYR A 37 8.86 24.75 -10.54
CA TYR A 37 7.91 24.53 -9.46
C TYR A 37 7.25 23.17 -9.63
N LEU A 38 7.67 22.21 -8.81
CA LEU A 38 7.23 20.83 -8.84
C LEU A 38 6.18 20.59 -7.78
N THR A 39 4.97 20.21 -8.20
CA THR A 39 3.86 19.86 -7.30
C THR A 39 3.25 18.52 -7.68
N LEU A 40 2.43 17.95 -6.80
CA LEU A 40 1.85 16.64 -7.03
C LEU A 40 1.05 16.58 -8.34
N PHE A 41 0.27 17.62 -8.66
CA PHE A 41 -0.61 17.69 -9.83
C PHE A 41 -0.22 18.76 -10.85
N GLY A 42 0.93 19.43 -10.71
CA GLY A 42 1.36 20.51 -11.60
C GLY A 42 0.59 21.82 -11.34
N LYS A 43 0.24 22.08 -10.08
CA LYS A 43 -0.42 23.31 -9.66
C LYS A 43 0.52 24.50 -9.89
N THR A 44 -0.01 25.61 -10.39
CA THR A 44 0.71 26.86 -10.56
C THR A 44 1.08 27.48 -9.20
N PRO A 45 2.22 28.16 -9.09
CA PRO A 45 2.58 28.86 -7.86
C PRO A 45 1.58 29.98 -7.54
N SER A 46 1.42 30.25 -6.26
CA SER A 46 0.54 31.32 -5.81
C SER A 46 1.13 32.70 -6.06
N LYS A 47 0.26 33.71 -6.17
CA LYS A 47 0.69 35.13 -6.20
C LYS A 47 1.58 35.52 -5.02
N TYR A 48 1.35 34.90 -3.86
CA TYR A 48 2.14 35.11 -2.65
C TYR A 48 3.58 34.65 -2.82
N SER A 49 3.82 33.50 -3.43
CA SER A 49 5.16 32.99 -3.71
C SER A 49 5.89 33.76 -4.81
N LEU A 50 5.13 34.28 -5.78
CA LEU A 50 5.66 35.13 -6.87
C LEU A 50 5.92 36.57 -6.46
N GLY A 51 5.50 37.03 -5.28
CA GLY A 51 5.63 38.39 -4.79
C GLY A 51 4.53 39.33 -5.27
N SER A 52 3.57 38.90 -6.08
CA SER A 52 2.51 39.77 -6.61
C SER A 52 1.34 39.99 -5.63
N ALA A 53 1.37 39.39 -4.45
CA ALA A 53 0.42 39.65 -3.37
C ALA A 53 0.90 40.69 -2.36
N THR A 54 2.14 41.20 -2.50
CA THR A 54 2.77 42.11 -1.57
C THR A 54 2.92 43.50 -2.22
N GLU A 55 2.23 44.49 -1.72
CA GLU A 55 2.20 45.87 -2.29
C GLU A 55 3.57 46.53 -2.36
N THR A 56 4.51 46.14 -1.51
CA THR A 56 5.88 46.65 -1.48
C THR A 56 6.79 46.13 -2.58
N ILE A 57 6.39 45.09 -3.28
CA ILE A 57 7.17 44.46 -4.36
C ILE A 57 6.85 45.12 -5.70
N GLN A 58 7.79 45.91 -6.21
CA GLN A 58 7.62 46.67 -7.47
C GLN A 58 7.68 45.77 -8.71
N THR A 59 8.46 44.67 -8.64
CA THR A 59 8.67 43.74 -9.76
C THR A 59 8.46 42.30 -9.29
N PRO A 60 7.19 41.81 -9.26
CA PRO A 60 6.93 40.42 -8.96
C PRO A 60 7.42 39.50 -10.10
N LEU A 61 7.74 38.26 -9.76
CA LEU A 61 8.12 37.25 -10.74
C LEU A 61 6.92 36.91 -11.62
N SER A 62 7.13 36.86 -12.95
CA SER A 62 6.12 36.40 -13.88
C SER A 62 5.89 34.87 -13.72
N PRO A 63 4.64 34.39 -13.74
CA PRO A 63 4.37 32.96 -13.80
C PRO A 63 5.01 32.26 -15.01
N ASP A 64 5.24 32.99 -16.11
CA ASP A 64 5.86 32.45 -17.34
C ASP A 64 7.35 32.17 -17.18
N ASP A 65 8.00 32.79 -16.18
CA ASP A 65 9.42 32.54 -15.85
C ASP A 65 9.61 31.28 -14.98
N VAL A 66 8.52 30.59 -14.63
CA VAL A 66 8.52 29.40 -13.79
C VAL A 66 7.97 28.19 -14.54
N ILE A 67 8.79 27.16 -14.71
CA ILE A 67 8.34 25.91 -15.30
C ILE A 67 7.55 25.11 -14.25
N THR A 68 6.26 24.93 -14.49
CA THR A 68 5.41 24.10 -13.63
C THR A 68 5.43 22.64 -14.07
N LEU A 69 5.79 21.75 -13.15
CA LEU A 69 5.80 20.30 -13.37
C LEU A 69 4.91 19.57 -12.36
N SER A 70 4.38 18.43 -12.82
CA SER A 70 3.69 17.48 -11.93
C SER A 70 4.55 16.25 -11.70
N TYR A 71 4.33 15.57 -10.56
CA TYR A 71 4.90 14.25 -10.32
C TYR A 71 4.46 13.21 -11.35
N GLY A 72 3.28 13.36 -11.97
CA GLY A 72 2.85 12.54 -13.11
C GLY A 72 3.79 12.67 -14.31
N LYS A 73 4.22 13.91 -14.65
CA LYS A 73 5.21 14.13 -15.72
C LYS A 73 6.58 13.54 -15.38
N ILE A 74 7.01 13.66 -14.11
CA ILE A 74 8.24 13.01 -13.63
C ILE A 74 8.12 11.49 -13.76
N ASN A 75 7.01 10.89 -13.36
CA ASN A 75 6.76 9.46 -13.50
C ASN A 75 6.84 8.98 -14.94
N ASN A 76 6.25 9.72 -15.89
CA ASN A 76 6.32 9.41 -17.32
C ASN A 76 7.75 9.48 -17.85
N TRP A 77 8.51 10.49 -17.46
CA TRP A 77 9.92 10.62 -17.81
C TRP A 77 10.75 9.45 -17.25
N LEU A 78 10.55 9.07 -15.97
CA LEU A 78 11.20 7.92 -15.36
C LEU A 78 10.89 6.62 -16.10
N THR A 79 9.67 6.43 -16.56
CA THR A 79 9.26 5.28 -17.37
C THR A 79 10.04 5.25 -18.69
N ALA A 80 10.21 6.39 -19.33
CA ALA A 80 10.92 6.47 -20.62
C ALA A 80 12.44 6.18 -20.52
N ILE A 81 13.05 6.47 -19.36
CA ILE A 81 14.49 6.26 -19.16
C ILE A 81 14.84 4.92 -18.50
N LYS A 82 13.90 4.30 -17.76
CA LYS A 82 14.11 3.07 -16.98
C LYS A 82 14.77 1.96 -17.81
N GLY A 83 14.30 1.75 -19.03
CA GLY A 83 14.83 0.71 -19.94
C GLY A 83 16.25 0.98 -20.48
N LYS A 84 16.79 2.19 -20.25
CA LYS A 84 18.15 2.60 -20.67
C LYS A 84 19.15 2.54 -19.50
N CYS A 85 18.69 2.21 -18.30
CA CYS A 85 19.49 2.17 -17.09
C CYS A 85 19.99 0.74 -16.80
N ASN A 86 21.06 0.63 -16.01
CA ASN A 86 21.44 -0.65 -15.44
C ASN A 86 20.41 -1.14 -14.42
N SER A 87 20.45 -2.42 -14.04
CA SER A 87 19.46 -3.06 -13.17
C SER A 87 19.29 -2.38 -11.81
N SER A 88 20.38 -1.90 -11.21
CA SER A 88 20.34 -1.22 -9.90
C SER A 88 19.61 0.12 -10.01
N ILE A 89 19.90 0.93 -11.00
CA ILE A 89 19.24 2.21 -11.24
C ILE A 89 17.77 1.98 -11.63
N ALA A 90 17.50 0.99 -12.49
CA ALA A 90 16.12 0.63 -12.89
C ALA A 90 15.27 0.22 -11.68
N TYR A 91 15.83 -0.53 -10.73
CA TYR A 91 15.16 -0.89 -9.48
C TYR A 91 14.85 0.36 -8.63
N ASN A 92 15.80 1.26 -8.43
CA ASN A 92 15.58 2.49 -7.69
C ASN A 92 14.50 3.39 -8.33
N ILE A 93 14.49 3.47 -9.67
CA ILE A 93 13.44 4.16 -10.41
C ILE A 93 12.08 3.54 -10.12
N GLU A 94 11.98 2.22 -10.12
CA GLU A 94 10.73 1.51 -9.83
C GLU A 94 10.21 1.80 -8.42
N GLN A 95 11.07 1.76 -7.41
CA GLN A 95 10.71 2.11 -6.04
C GLN A 95 10.20 3.55 -5.93
N TYR A 96 10.86 4.48 -6.63
CA TYR A 96 10.44 5.87 -6.65
C TYR A 96 9.11 6.08 -7.39
N GLN A 97 8.90 5.36 -8.49
CA GLN A 97 7.61 5.35 -9.21
C GLN A 97 6.47 4.83 -8.33
N CYS A 98 6.70 3.75 -7.57
CA CYS A 98 5.72 3.24 -6.59
C CYS A 98 5.38 4.28 -5.53
N LEU A 99 6.36 5.05 -5.03
CA LEU A 99 6.13 6.13 -4.08
C LEU A 99 5.28 7.25 -4.70
N ILE A 100 5.62 7.70 -5.91
CA ILE A 100 4.85 8.73 -6.63
C ILE A 100 3.40 8.30 -6.80
N GLN A 101 3.16 7.05 -7.22
CA GLN A 101 1.80 6.52 -7.41
C GLN A 101 1.01 6.50 -6.10
N LYS A 102 1.63 6.09 -5.00
CA LYS A 102 0.97 6.11 -3.67
C LYS A 102 0.59 7.54 -3.24
N LEU A 103 1.46 8.52 -3.47
CA LEU A 103 1.19 9.92 -3.13
C LEU A 103 0.03 10.48 -3.96
N ILE A 104 0.03 10.25 -5.28
CA ILE A 104 -1.04 10.70 -6.18
C ILE A 104 -2.37 10.03 -5.81
N MET A 105 -2.37 8.72 -5.56
CA MET A 105 -3.58 7.97 -5.20
C MET A 105 -4.19 8.48 -3.90
N LYS A 106 -3.38 8.64 -2.85
CA LYS A 106 -3.84 9.16 -1.56
C LYS A 106 -4.55 10.49 -1.69
N GLU A 107 -3.93 11.44 -2.39
CA GLU A 107 -4.49 12.78 -2.57
C GLU A 107 -5.73 12.77 -3.44
N THR A 108 -5.75 11.94 -4.49
CA THR A 108 -6.93 11.77 -5.35
C THR A 108 -8.11 11.23 -4.55
N VAL A 109 -7.90 10.23 -3.70
CA VAL A 109 -8.95 9.68 -2.82
C VAL A 109 -9.48 10.76 -1.88
N ILE A 110 -8.60 11.49 -1.18
CA ILE A 110 -8.99 12.57 -0.27
C ILE A 110 -9.84 13.62 -1.01
N ASN A 111 -9.38 14.11 -2.15
CA ASN A 111 -10.11 15.12 -2.93
C ASN A 111 -11.46 14.59 -3.43
N THR A 112 -11.54 13.32 -3.82
CA THR A 112 -12.81 12.69 -4.24
C THR A 112 -13.78 12.62 -3.07
N LEU A 113 -13.32 12.21 -1.88
CA LEU A 113 -14.18 12.13 -0.69
C LEU A 113 -14.68 13.50 -0.25
N LEU A 114 -13.86 14.53 -0.35
CA LEU A 114 -14.20 15.90 0.03
C LEU A 114 -14.96 16.67 -1.06
N SER A 115 -15.15 16.10 -2.25
CA SER A 115 -15.81 16.81 -3.37
C SER A 115 -17.31 17.01 -3.19
N SER A 116 -17.96 16.23 -2.31
CA SER A 116 -19.37 16.41 -1.98
C SER A 116 -19.70 15.89 -0.57
N GLY A 117 -20.76 16.42 0.03
CA GLY A 117 -21.25 15.95 1.33
C GLY A 117 -21.67 14.48 1.29
N ASN A 118 -22.21 14.00 0.18
CA ASN A 118 -22.58 12.60 0.00
C ASN A 118 -21.35 11.68 0.03
N ASN A 119 -20.29 12.03 -0.69
CA ASN A 119 -19.04 11.27 -0.70
C ASN A 119 -18.42 11.20 0.69
N TYR A 120 -18.37 12.33 1.40
CA TYR A 120 -17.87 12.39 2.77
C TYR A 120 -18.73 11.53 3.72
N SER A 121 -20.06 11.64 3.66
CA SER A 121 -20.97 10.82 4.46
C SER A 121 -20.81 9.32 4.19
N CYS A 122 -20.63 8.93 2.92
CA CYS A 122 -20.34 7.54 2.58
C CYS A 122 -19.01 7.08 3.16
N ALA A 123 -17.96 7.92 3.11
CA ALA A 123 -16.67 7.59 3.69
C ALA A 123 -16.73 7.36 5.20
N VAL A 124 -17.49 8.20 5.92
CA VAL A 124 -17.72 8.04 7.37
C VAL A 124 -18.41 6.71 7.64
N LYS A 125 -19.48 6.38 6.92
CA LYS A 125 -20.19 5.10 7.08
C LYS A 125 -19.31 3.89 6.78
N ILE A 126 -18.50 3.96 5.72
CA ILE A 126 -17.53 2.89 5.41
C ILE A 126 -16.55 2.73 6.56
N ALA A 127 -16.04 3.83 7.14
CA ALA A 127 -15.12 3.79 8.26
C ALA A 127 -15.74 3.16 9.52
N GLU A 128 -17.03 3.41 9.77
CA GLU A 128 -17.77 2.82 10.90
C GLU A 128 -17.85 1.28 10.81
N TYR A 129 -18.01 0.73 9.61
CA TYR A 129 -18.21 -0.71 9.39
C TYR A 129 -16.96 -1.45 8.88
N ILE A 130 -15.84 -0.78 8.72
CA ILE A 130 -14.66 -1.40 8.09
C ILE A 130 -14.11 -2.58 8.90
N GLU A 131 -14.17 -2.54 10.23
CA GLU A 131 -13.72 -3.62 11.08
C GLU A 131 -14.69 -4.82 11.03
N ASP A 132 -15.98 -4.58 10.95
CA ASP A 132 -16.99 -5.63 10.77
C ASP A 132 -16.81 -6.31 9.41
N CYS A 133 -16.51 -5.54 8.35
CA CYS A 133 -16.19 -6.08 7.03
C CYS A 133 -14.92 -6.94 7.06
N ARG A 134 -13.88 -6.49 7.75
CA ARG A 134 -12.63 -7.24 7.94
C ARG A 134 -12.87 -8.55 8.68
N MET A 135 -13.64 -8.50 9.76
CA MET A 135 -14.00 -9.69 10.51
C MET A 135 -14.85 -10.64 9.66
N GLY A 136 -15.85 -10.13 8.97
CA GLY A 136 -16.68 -10.92 8.05
C GLY A 136 -15.83 -11.63 6.97
N LEU A 137 -14.86 -10.93 6.39
CA LEU A 137 -13.94 -11.48 5.39
C LEU A 137 -13.09 -12.63 5.95
N LYS A 138 -12.54 -12.49 7.16
CA LYS A 138 -11.80 -13.56 7.84
C LYS A 138 -12.68 -14.79 8.06
N LYS A 139 -13.90 -14.59 8.57
CA LYS A 139 -14.87 -15.68 8.81
C LYS A 139 -15.24 -16.40 7.52
N MET A 140 -15.47 -15.65 6.44
CA MET A 140 -15.74 -16.23 5.12
C MET A 140 -14.59 -17.11 4.63
N PHE A 141 -13.35 -16.62 4.73
CA PHE A 141 -12.18 -17.39 4.30
C PHE A 141 -12.01 -18.68 5.12
N ILE A 142 -12.12 -18.60 6.43
CA ILE A 142 -12.02 -19.79 7.32
C ILE A 142 -13.16 -20.78 7.08
N HIS A 143 -14.37 -20.30 6.81
CA HIS A 143 -15.49 -21.17 6.44
C HIS A 143 -15.19 -21.94 5.14
N ASP A 144 -14.77 -21.23 4.09
CA ASP A 144 -14.45 -21.84 2.80
C ASP A 144 -13.24 -22.81 2.92
N LEU A 145 -12.25 -22.48 3.77
CA LEU A 145 -11.13 -23.37 4.06
C LEU A 145 -11.58 -24.65 4.80
N LYS A 146 -12.50 -24.52 5.74
CA LYS A 146 -13.11 -25.66 6.44
C LYS A 146 -13.81 -26.61 5.45
N GLU A 147 -14.56 -26.07 4.51
CA GLU A 147 -15.22 -26.87 3.47
C GLU A 147 -14.20 -27.60 2.58
N ALA A 148 -13.11 -26.93 2.18
CA ALA A 148 -12.03 -27.53 1.39
C ALA A 148 -11.25 -28.62 2.14
N LEU A 149 -11.39 -28.65 3.48
CA LEU A 149 -10.80 -29.63 4.39
C LEU A 149 -11.85 -30.54 5.02
N SER A 150 -13.01 -30.71 4.39
CA SER A 150 -14.16 -31.45 4.93
C SER A 150 -13.89 -32.94 5.27
N GLY A 151 -12.79 -33.51 4.76
CA GLY A 151 -12.33 -34.87 5.11
C GLY A 151 -11.59 -34.96 6.46
N PHE A 152 -11.37 -33.85 7.15
CA PHE A 152 -10.61 -33.80 8.42
C PHE A 152 -11.49 -33.29 9.55
N ALA A 153 -11.17 -33.73 10.78
CA ALA A 153 -11.81 -33.18 11.97
C ALA A 153 -11.36 -31.72 12.17
N THR A 154 -12.27 -30.78 12.03
CA THR A 154 -11.96 -29.34 12.09
C THR A 154 -12.91 -28.60 13.04
N ASN A 155 -12.36 -27.70 13.85
CA ASN A 155 -13.11 -26.82 14.72
C ASN A 155 -12.80 -25.36 14.39
N VAL A 156 -13.83 -24.51 14.33
CA VAL A 156 -13.65 -23.06 14.11
C VAL A 156 -13.25 -22.40 15.40
N ILE A 157 -12.24 -21.53 15.34
CA ILE A 157 -11.78 -20.66 16.42
C ILE A 157 -12.28 -19.25 16.09
N ASP A 158 -12.98 -18.61 17.02
CA ASP A 158 -13.44 -17.22 16.91
C ASP A 158 -13.46 -16.59 18.31
N ASP A 159 -12.51 -15.70 18.58
CA ASP A 159 -12.43 -14.96 19.85
C ASP A 159 -12.82 -13.47 19.71
N GLY A 160 -13.39 -13.09 18.57
CA GLY A 160 -13.79 -11.72 18.25
C GLY A 160 -12.67 -10.83 17.71
N LYS A 161 -11.42 -11.30 17.67
CA LYS A 161 -10.25 -10.63 17.04
C LYS A 161 -9.55 -11.54 16.06
N ILE A 162 -9.36 -12.78 16.47
CA ILE A 162 -8.71 -13.83 15.68
C ILE A 162 -9.80 -14.81 15.25
N VAL A 163 -9.78 -15.16 13.97
CA VAL A 163 -10.62 -16.22 13.42
C VAL A 163 -9.70 -17.28 12.86
N GLY A 164 -10.03 -18.55 13.11
CA GLY A 164 -9.15 -19.63 12.70
C GLY A 164 -9.86 -20.97 12.55
N LEU A 165 -9.07 -21.94 12.16
CA LEU A 165 -9.45 -23.33 12.02
C LEU A 165 -8.44 -24.20 12.76
N SER A 166 -8.92 -25.00 13.70
CA SER A 166 -8.13 -26.06 14.32
C SER A 166 -8.41 -27.36 13.58
N ILE A 167 -7.37 -28.07 13.23
CA ILE A 167 -7.40 -29.37 12.52
C ILE A 167 -6.78 -30.40 13.47
N ASP A 168 -7.59 -31.37 13.89
CA ASP A 168 -7.13 -32.46 14.72
C ASP A 168 -6.65 -33.61 13.82
N LEU A 169 -5.41 -34.04 14.01
CA LEU A 169 -4.79 -35.14 13.30
C LEU A 169 -4.75 -36.39 14.19
N GLU A 170 -4.52 -37.54 13.55
CA GLU A 170 -4.21 -38.78 14.28
C GLU A 170 -2.98 -38.57 15.16
N SER A 171 -2.94 -39.22 16.34
CA SER A 171 -1.82 -39.14 17.30
C SER A 171 -1.73 -37.86 18.12
N ASN A 172 -2.83 -37.17 18.40
CA ASN A 172 -2.88 -35.94 19.22
C ASN A 172 -2.16 -34.70 18.64
N VAL A 173 -1.79 -34.74 17.36
CA VAL A 173 -1.24 -33.58 16.67
C VAL A 173 -2.35 -32.62 16.29
N LYS A 174 -2.16 -31.36 16.58
CA LYS A 174 -3.13 -30.31 16.28
C LYS A 174 -2.48 -29.19 15.47
N ILE A 175 -3.14 -28.81 14.38
CA ILE A 175 -2.73 -27.67 13.55
C ILE A 175 -3.74 -26.56 13.73
N GLU A 176 -3.28 -25.32 13.83
CA GLU A 176 -4.13 -24.14 13.80
C GLU A 176 -3.76 -23.23 12.64
N VAL A 177 -4.77 -22.86 11.87
CA VAL A 177 -4.70 -21.82 10.86
C VAL A 177 -5.44 -20.62 11.43
N LEU A 178 -4.73 -19.56 11.74
CA LEU A 178 -5.26 -18.39 12.43
C LEU A 178 -5.15 -17.16 11.55
N ILE A 179 -6.12 -16.26 11.64
CA ILE A 179 -6.12 -14.96 10.97
C ILE A 179 -6.40 -13.88 12.03
N ASP A 180 -5.38 -13.10 12.40
CA ASP A 180 -5.57 -11.81 13.08
C ASP A 180 -5.67 -10.68 12.06
N TRP A 181 -4.56 -10.21 11.52
CA TRP A 181 -4.47 -9.31 10.37
C TRP A 181 -3.86 -10.00 9.13
N ARG A 182 -3.14 -11.10 9.29
CA ARG A 182 -2.61 -11.98 8.24
C ARG A 182 -2.81 -13.44 8.61
N LEU A 183 -2.56 -14.32 7.65
CA LEU A 183 -2.66 -15.77 7.85
C LEU A 183 -1.42 -16.29 8.60
N TYR A 184 -1.66 -17.04 9.65
CA TYR A 184 -0.65 -17.78 10.42
C TYR A 184 -0.98 -19.26 10.43
N ILE A 185 0.05 -20.09 10.46
CA ILE A 185 -0.07 -21.52 10.68
C ILE A 185 0.81 -21.89 11.86
N SER A 186 0.24 -22.58 12.83
CA SER A 186 0.93 -23.11 14.00
C SER A 186 0.61 -24.59 14.19
N CYS A 187 1.49 -25.30 14.85
CA CYS A 187 1.32 -26.72 15.14
C CYS A 187 1.65 -27.01 16.58
N LYS A 188 0.89 -27.87 17.23
CA LYS A 188 1.17 -28.43 18.55
C LYS A 188 1.70 -29.85 18.37
N GLU A 189 2.75 -30.21 19.08
CA GLU A 189 3.49 -31.49 18.99
C GLU A 189 4.26 -31.66 17.66
N PRO A 190 5.36 -30.95 17.52
CA PRO A 190 6.17 -30.85 16.31
C PRO A 190 7.05 -32.06 16.01
N ASP A 191 7.31 -32.94 16.97
CA ASP A 191 8.19 -34.10 16.80
C ASP A 191 7.69 -35.08 15.71
N LEU A 192 6.44 -34.96 15.30
CA LEU A 192 5.84 -35.72 14.20
C LEU A 192 5.92 -35.01 12.83
N ILE A 193 6.36 -33.78 12.81
CA ILE A 193 6.51 -32.96 11.62
C ILE A 193 7.96 -32.51 11.63
N ASP A 194 8.71 -32.64 10.58
CA ASP A 194 10.14 -32.29 10.40
C ASP A 194 10.54 -30.85 10.81
N VAL A 195 9.94 -30.32 11.86
CA VAL A 195 10.14 -28.98 12.41
C VAL A 195 10.55 -29.14 13.87
N ARG A 196 11.81 -28.87 14.20
CA ARG A 196 12.33 -28.91 15.57
C ARG A 196 11.83 -27.72 16.37
N LEU A 197 11.31 -27.98 17.56
CA LEU A 197 10.79 -27.00 18.48
C LEU A 197 11.36 -27.11 19.90
N GLU A 198 11.64 -26.00 20.50
CA GLU A 198 12.28 -25.91 21.81
C GLU A 198 11.31 -25.57 22.96
N ASN A 199 10.06 -25.94 22.99
CA ASN A 199 9.19 -25.86 24.20
C ASN A 199 7.77 -26.35 23.92
N GLU A 200 7.01 -26.78 24.92
CA GLU A 200 5.62 -27.28 24.88
C GLU A 200 4.56 -26.29 24.41
N THR A 201 4.93 -25.25 23.71
CA THR A 201 4.08 -24.19 23.19
C THR A 201 3.86 -24.36 21.69
N TRP A 202 2.73 -23.85 21.20
CA TRP A 202 2.41 -23.76 19.77
C TRP A 202 3.58 -23.20 18.98
N GLU A 203 4.01 -23.93 17.95
CA GLU A 203 4.99 -23.42 17.04
C GLU A 203 4.39 -22.74 15.83
N TYR A 204 5.04 -21.64 15.55
CA TYR A 204 4.83 -20.85 14.38
C TYR A 204 5.48 -21.53 13.15
N VAL A 205 4.67 -22.05 12.24
CA VAL A 205 5.13 -22.69 11.01
C VAL A 205 5.36 -21.66 9.90
N GLY A 206 4.63 -20.53 9.91
CA GLY A 206 4.82 -19.44 8.97
C GLY A 206 3.78 -18.33 9.08
N SER A 207 4.14 -17.13 8.66
CA SER A 207 3.19 -16.04 8.34
C SER A 207 3.31 -15.68 6.87
N TYR A 208 2.19 -15.30 6.30
CA TYR A 208 2.07 -15.07 4.88
C TYR A 208 1.53 -13.65 4.66
N ASP A 209 2.45 -12.71 4.38
CA ASP A 209 2.10 -11.30 4.17
C ASP A 209 1.24 -11.08 2.92
N GLU A 210 1.30 -11.99 1.94
CA GLU A 210 0.41 -12.02 0.80
C GLU A 210 -1.06 -12.27 1.16
N TYR A 211 -1.34 -12.80 2.37
CA TYR A 211 -2.67 -12.99 2.95
C TYR A 211 -3.01 -11.96 4.02
N ASN A 212 -2.61 -10.71 3.84
CA ASN A 212 -2.95 -9.62 4.76
C ASN A 212 -4.40 -9.16 4.56
N PHE A 213 -5.27 -9.52 5.50
CA PHE A 213 -6.71 -9.21 5.48
C PHE A 213 -7.01 -7.76 5.88
N HIS A 214 -6.11 -7.12 6.61
CA HIS A 214 -6.26 -5.71 6.99
C HIS A 214 -6.05 -4.79 5.79
N ASP A 215 -5.02 -5.04 5.00
CA ASP A 215 -4.62 -4.18 3.87
C ASP A 215 -5.13 -4.68 2.52
N CYS A 216 -5.95 -5.73 2.52
CA CYS A 216 -6.49 -6.35 1.31
C CYS A 216 -5.38 -6.67 0.30
N SER A 217 -4.41 -7.49 0.72
CA SER A 217 -3.25 -7.89 -0.09
C SER A 217 -3.60 -8.64 -1.38
N SER A 218 -2.60 -8.98 -2.17
CA SER A 218 -2.80 -9.61 -3.49
C SER A 218 -3.64 -10.89 -3.43
N GLN A 219 -3.38 -11.79 -2.47
CA GLN A 219 -4.14 -13.02 -2.33
C GLN A 219 -5.56 -12.79 -1.80
N VAL A 220 -5.74 -11.82 -0.90
CA VAL A 220 -7.08 -11.43 -0.41
C VAL A 220 -7.92 -10.82 -1.54
N LYS A 221 -7.33 -9.98 -2.40
CA LYS A 221 -8.00 -9.46 -3.60
C LYS A 221 -8.37 -10.58 -4.57
N ARG A 222 -7.44 -11.52 -4.81
CA ARG A 222 -7.69 -12.69 -5.66
C ARG A 222 -8.83 -13.55 -5.07
N TYR A 223 -8.81 -13.80 -3.75
CA TYR A 223 -9.87 -14.54 -3.07
C TYR A 223 -11.25 -13.91 -3.30
N LEU A 224 -11.38 -12.60 -3.07
CA LEU A 224 -12.64 -11.90 -3.27
C LEU A 224 -13.13 -11.92 -4.73
N SER A 225 -12.22 -11.81 -5.70
CA SER A 225 -12.57 -11.77 -7.12
C SER A 225 -12.92 -13.16 -7.71
N THR A 226 -12.38 -14.24 -7.12
CA THR A 226 -12.55 -15.61 -7.65
C THR A 226 -13.35 -16.54 -6.74
N ARG A 227 -13.93 -16.01 -5.67
CA ARG A 227 -14.62 -16.81 -4.66
C ARG A 227 -15.73 -17.69 -5.25
N ASN A 228 -16.47 -17.17 -6.21
CA ASN A 228 -17.56 -17.90 -6.87
C ASN A 228 -17.10 -18.87 -7.98
N ASP A 229 -15.81 -18.85 -8.33
CA ASP A 229 -15.22 -19.62 -9.43
C ASP A 229 -14.42 -20.84 -8.92
N GLY A 230 -14.88 -21.48 -7.82
CA GLY A 230 -14.21 -22.66 -7.25
C GLY A 230 -13.10 -22.34 -6.26
N ASN A 231 -12.99 -21.07 -5.83
CA ASN A 231 -12.16 -20.62 -4.71
C ASN A 231 -10.68 -21.05 -4.78
N PRO A 232 -9.94 -20.71 -5.87
CA PRO A 232 -8.60 -21.25 -6.10
C PRO A 232 -7.60 -20.87 -4.98
N VAL A 233 -7.78 -19.72 -4.30
CA VAL A 233 -6.91 -19.27 -3.22
C VAL A 233 -7.04 -20.18 -2.00
N VAL A 234 -8.26 -20.60 -1.67
CA VAL A 234 -8.53 -21.55 -0.59
C VAL A 234 -8.01 -22.94 -0.95
N ALA A 235 -8.16 -23.36 -2.21
CA ALA A 235 -7.61 -24.62 -2.70
C ALA A 235 -6.09 -24.67 -2.62
N ASP A 236 -5.40 -23.56 -2.93
CA ASP A 236 -3.95 -23.43 -2.79
C ASP A 236 -3.52 -23.60 -1.31
N VAL A 237 -4.21 -22.94 -0.36
CA VAL A 237 -3.92 -23.07 1.08
C VAL A 237 -4.23 -24.49 1.58
N ALA A 238 -5.37 -25.06 1.20
CA ALA A 238 -5.75 -26.42 1.59
C ALA A 238 -4.74 -27.45 1.05
N SER A 239 -4.29 -27.30 -0.20
CA SER A 239 -3.27 -28.15 -0.81
C SER A 239 -1.93 -28.03 -0.11
N TYR A 240 -1.52 -26.81 0.25
CA TYR A 240 -0.31 -26.59 1.04
C TYR A 240 -0.38 -27.31 2.40
N LEU A 241 -1.50 -27.14 3.14
CA LEU A 241 -1.70 -27.82 4.42
C LEU A 241 -1.64 -29.34 4.26
N LYS A 242 -2.34 -29.91 3.27
CA LYS A 242 -2.34 -31.35 2.98
C LYS A 242 -0.94 -31.87 2.69
N SER A 243 -0.15 -31.15 1.88
CA SER A 243 1.20 -31.58 1.52
C SER A 243 2.19 -31.42 2.68
N LYS A 244 2.15 -30.26 3.37
CA LYS A 244 3.09 -29.93 4.45
C LYS A 244 2.96 -30.84 5.65
N PHE A 245 1.73 -31.17 6.02
CA PHE A 245 1.42 -31.98 7.20
C PHE A 245 1.05 -33.42 6.83
N ARG A 246 1.29 -33.83 5.57
CA ARG A 246 0.98 -35.19 5.06
C ARG A 246 -0.43 -35.65 5.41
N LEU A 247 -1.40 -34.73 5.35
CA LEU A 247 -2.79 -35.04 5.62
C LEU A 247 -3.26 -36.04 4.56
N LYS A 248 -3.53 -37.29 4.98
CA LYS A 248 -4.14 -38.32 4.12
C LYS A 248 -5.63 -38.36 4.44
N LEU A 249 -6.47 -38.40 3.39
CA LEU A 249 -7.88 -38.71 3.48
C LEU A 249 -8.03 -40.20 3.76
#